data_1b08fa7e2c049d65ef2941ef83c30cbe
#
_entry.id   1b08fa7e2c049d65ef2941ef83c30cbe
#
_cell.length_a   1.000
_cell.length_b   1.000
_cell.length_c   1.000
_cell.angle_alpha   90.00
_cell.angle_beta   90.00
_cell.angle_gamma   90.00
#
_symmetry.space_group_name_H-M   'P 1'
#
loop_
_entity.id
_entity.type
_entity.pdbx_description
1 polymer ?
#
loop_
_entity_poly.entity_id
_entity_poly.type
_entity_poly.pdbx_seq_one_letter_code
_entity_poly.pdbx_strand_id
1 'polypeptide(L)'
;MLNQFVLVGRVNNINKINDKECIITLEIPRPFKNKNGEYENDYVDVIVKVEVAKTTMEYVVNNDIIGVKGRLVKTSDMTTLKLNVEKITFLSQYKESEGK
;
A
#
# COMPACT_ATOMS: atom_id res chain seq x y z
N MET A 1 -22.87 -4.51 -9.13
CA MET A 1 -22.31 -4.44 -7.78
C MET A 1 -20.83 -4.13 -7.87
N LEU A 2 -20.30 -3.46 -6.85
CA LEU A 2 -18.94 -2.97 -6.91
C LEU A 2 -18.17 -3.40 -5.67
N ASN A 3 -16.97 -3.90 -5.86
CA ASN A 3 -16.05 -4.23 -4.77
C ASN A 3 -14.70 -3.65 -5.14
N GLN A 4 -14.37 -2.51 -4.54
CA GLN A 4 -13.18 -1.79 -4.96
C GLN A 4 -12.68 -0.94 -3.81
N PHE A 5 -11.37 -0.87 -3.65
CA PHE A 5 -10.75 0.12 -2.77
C PHE A 5 -9.74 0.93 -3.56
N VAL A 6 -9.51 2.14 -3.11
CA VAL A 6 -8.47 3.01 -3.65
C VAL A 6 -7.78 3.66 -2.46
N LEU A 7 -6.47 3.53 -2.40
CA LEU A 7 -5.69 4.12 -1.32
C LEU A 7 -4.50 4.85 -1.90
N VAL A 8 -4.14 5.95 -1.28
CA VAL A 8 -2.92 6.68 -1.60
C VAL A 8 -2.15 6.84 -0.30
N GLY A 9 -0.89 6.45 -0.32
CA GLY A 9 -0.07 6.55 0.89
C GLY A 9 1.40 6.43 0.59
N ARG A 10 2.18 6.61 1.64
CA ARG A 10 3.62 6.47 1.57
C ARG A 10 3.99 5.04 1.93
N VAL A 11 4.88 4.44 1.16
CA VAL A 11 5.34 3.09 1.43
C VAL A 11 6.17 3.11 2.71
N ASN A 12 5.65 2.47 3.75
CA ASN A 12 6.31 2.40 5.04
C ASN A 12 7.17 1.13 5.15
N ASN A 13 6.71 0.05 4.57
CA ASN A 13 7.42 -1.21 4.66
C ASN A 13 6.98 -2.12 3.53
N ILE A 14 7.90 -2.96 3.06
CA ILE A 14 7.61 -3.97 2.05
C ILE A 14 8.11 -5.29 2.62
N ASN A 15 7.19 -6.24 2.74
CA ASN A 15 7.51 -7.54 3.32
C ASN A 15 7.15 -8.63 2.34
N LYS A 16 8.16 -9.32 1.83
CA LYS A 16 7.93 -10.38 0.86
C LYS A 16 7.51 -11.64 1.60
N ILE A 17 6.32 -12.13 1.32
CA ILE A 17 5.79 -13.31 1.99
C ILE A 17 6.38 -14.57 1.35
N ASN A 18 6.39 -14.59 0.03
CA ASN A 18 6.92 -15.73 -0.71
C ASN A 18 7.27 -15.24 -2.12
N ASP A 19 7.55 -16.15 -3.03
CA ASP A 19 7.97 -15.75 -4.38
C ASP A 19 6.86 -15.09 -5.18
N LYS A 20 5.62 -15.20 -4.73
CA LYS A 20 4.47 -14.75 -5.50
C LYS A 20 3.72 -13.58 -4.88
N GLU A 21 3.97 -13.29 -3.61
CA GLU A 21 3.20 -12.25 -2.92
C GLU A 21 4.06 -11.45 -1.99
N CYS A 22 3.73 -10.17 -1.87
CA CYS A 22 4.33 -9.34 -0.83
C CYS A 22 3.26 -8.48 -0.20
N ILE A 23 3.55 -7.99 0.99
CA ILE A 23 2.67 -7.06 1.70
C ILE A 23 3.36 -5.72 1.71
N ILE A 24 2.65 -4.69 1.27
CA ILE A 24 3.12 -3.32 1.39
C ILE A 24 2.31 -2.66 2.48
N THR A 25 2.98 -2.08 3.45
CA THR A 25 2.32 -1.27 4.48
C THR A 25 2.36 0.17 4.05
N LEU A 26 1.19 0.77 3.89
CA LEU A 26 1.06 2.16 3.50
C LEU A 26 0.79 3.02 4.72
N GLU A 27 1.46 4.14 4.80
CA GLU A 27 1.23 5.14 5.82
C GLU A 27 0.33 6.21 5.23
N ILE A 28 -0.85 6.38 5.80
CA ILE A 28 -1.86 7.30 5.28
C ILE A 28 -2.24 8.28 6.38
N PRO A 29 -1.95 9.57 6.21
CA PRO A 29 -2.30 10.55 7.24
C PRO A 29 -3.81 10.69 7.33
N ARG A 30 -4.31 10.81 8.54
CA ARG A 30 -5.72 11.12 8.73
C ARG A 30 -5.95 12.59 8.44
N PRO A 31 -7.11 12.94 7.89
CA PRO A 31 -7.38 14.34 7.55
C PRO A 31 -7.72 15.22 8.74
N PHE A 32 -7.89 14.63 9.94
CA PHE A 32 -8.30 15.39 11.11
C PHE A 32 -7.24 15.29 12.19
N LYS A 33 -7.12 16.35 12.99
CA LYS A 33 -6.26 16.31 14.17
C LYS A 33 -6.95 15.56 15.28
N ASN A 34 -6.16 14.91 16.12
CA ASN A 34 -6.69 14.22 17.30
C ASN A 34 -6.93 15.22 18.41
N LYS A 35 -7.27 14.72 19.62
CA LYS A 35 -7.59 15.59 20.75
C LYS A 35 -6.44 16.49 21.15
N ASN A 36 -5.22 16.08 20.87
CA ASN A 36 -4.04 16.84 21.25
C ASN A 36 -3.58 17.79 20.15
N GLY A 37 -4.35 17.92 19.08
CA GLY A 37 -3.98 18.81 18.00
C GLY A 37 -2.96 18.23 17.04
N GLU A 38 -2.77 16.91 17.06
CA GLU A 38 -1.77 16.25 16.23
C GLU A 38 -2.44 15.41 15.16
N TYR A 39 -1.82 15.32 14.01
CA TYR A 39 -2.29 14.41 12.97
C TYR A 39 -1.75 13.01 13.24
N GLU A 40 -2.61 12.04 13.06
CA GLU A 40 -2.23 10.64 13.19
C GLU A 40 -2.23 9.97 11.84
N ASN A 41 -1.53 8.87 11.73
CA ASN A 41 -1.46 8.09 10.51
C ASN A 41 -2.14 6.75 10.71
N ASP A 42 -2.77 6.28 9.65
CA ASP A 42 -3.21 4.89 9.58
C ASP A 42 -2.16 4.10 8.83
N TYR A 43 -1.95 2.87 9.26
CA TYR A 43 -1.03 1.97 8.58
C TYR A 43 -1.86 0.83 8.02
N VAL A 44 -1.89 0.71 6.72
CA VAL A 44 -2.76 -0.23 6.04
C VAL A 44 -1.91 -1.20 5.24
N ASP A 45 -2.12 -2.49 5.47
CA ASP A 45 -1.40 -3.53 4.73
C ASP A 45 -2.20 -3.89 3.49
N VAL A 46 -1.53 -3.88 2.35
CA VAL A 46 -2.14 -4.32 1.11
C VAL A 46 -1.30 -5.46 0.54
N ILE A 47 -1.94 -6.39 -0.12
CA ILE A 47 -1.28 -7.56 -0.68
C ILE A 47 -1.11 -7.36 -2.17
N VAL A 48 0.11 -7.54 -2.65
CA VAL A 48 0.42 -7.41 -4.07
C VAL A 48 0.93 -8.76 -4.56
N LYS A 49 0.29 -9.28 -5.60
CA LYS A 49 0.74 -10.51 -6.22
C LYS A 49 1.68 -10.17 -7.35
N VAL A 50 2.74 -10.95 -7.46
CA VAL A 50 3.78 -10.70 -8.47
C VAL A 50 3.17 -10.67 -9.87
N GLU A 51 2.19 -11.54 -10.12
CA GLU A 51 1.56 -11.57 -11.44
C GLU A 51 0.92 -10.25 -11.83
N VAL A 52 0.41 -9.53 -10.82
CA VAL A 52 -0.29 -8.27 -11.08
C VAL A 52 0.70 -7.14 -11.31
N ALA A 53 1.83 -7.17 -10.62
CA ALA A 53 2.68 -6.00 -10.58
C ALA A 53 4.17 -6.34 -10.61
N LYS A 54 4.54 -7.38 -11.36
CA LYS A 54 5.90 -7.85 -11.36
C LYS A 54 6.90 -6.74 -11.67
N THR A 55 6.70 -6.04 -12.77
CA THR A 55 7.60 -4.98 -13.16
C THR A 55 7.56 -3.81 -12.18
N THR A 56 6.36 -3.48 -11.75
CA THR A 56 6.19 -2.36 -10.84
C THR A 56 6.87 -2.61 -9.50
N MET A 57 6.76 -3.84 -9.01
CA MET A 57 7.32 -4.17 -7.70
C MET A 57 8.84 -4.07 -7.67
N GLU A 58 9.48 -4.19 -8.81
CA GLU A 58 10.92 -4.04 -8.86
C GLU A 58 11.35 -2.61 -8.54
N TYR A 59 10.44 -1.65 -8.68
CA TYR A 59 10.76 -0.24 -8.51
C TYR A 59 10.15 0.38 -7.27
N VAL A 60 9.32 -0.35 -6.52
CA VAL A 60 8.70 0.21 -5.32
C VAL A 60 9.72 0.16 -4.18
N VAL A 61 9.98 1.30 -3.58
CA VAL A 61 10.88 1.38 -2.43
C VAL A 61 10.21 2.14 -1.31
N ASN A 62 10.75 1.99 -0.10
CA ASN A 62 10.23 2.71 1.05
C ASN A 62 10.25 4.20 0.80
N ASN A 63 9.23 4.87 1.28
CA ASN A 63 9.03 6.31 1.17
C ASN A 63 8.48 6.78 -0.17
N ASP A 64 8.31 5.88 -1.14
CA ASP A 64 7.57 6.26 -2.34
C ASP A 64 6.13 6.57 -1.96
N ILE A 65 5.50 7.48 -2.68
CA ILE A 65 4.07 7.72 -2.55
C ILE A 65 3.40 7.04 -3.72
N ILE A 66 2.51 6.11 -3.43
CA ILE A 66 1.84 5.33 -4.47
C ILE A 66 0.35 5.34 -4.24
N GLY A 67 -0.36 5.14 -5.32
CA GLY A 67 -1.79 4.85 -5.28
C GLY A 67 -2.00 3.38 -5.61
N VAL A 68 -2.84 2.72 -4.86
CA VAL A 68 -3.18 1.32 -5.12
C VAL A 68 -4.68 1.20 -5.28
N LYS A 69 -5.07 0.33 -6.18
CA LYS A 69 -6.47 0.05 -6.46
C LYS A 69 -6.64 -1.44 -6.48
N GLY A 70 -7.70 -1.93 -5.89
CA GLY A 70 -7.94 -3.34 -5.87
C GLY A 70 -9.29 -3.66 -5.27
N ARG A 71 -9.41 -4.85 -4.71
CA ARG A 71 -10.68 -5.31 -4.18
C ARG A 71 -10.46 -5.98 -2.83
N LEU A 72 -11.53 -6.01 -2.05
CA LEU A 72 -11.53 -6.63 -0.74
C LEU A 72 -11.90 -8.08 -0.87
N VAL A 73 -11.16 -8.95 -0.18
CA VAL A 73 -11.39 -10.37 -0.22
C VAL A 73 -11.32 -10.90 1.20
N LYS A 74 -12.27 -11.73 1.60
CA LYS A 74 -12.20 -12.37 2.90
C LYS A 74 -11.27 -13.56 2.85
N THR A 75 -10.63 -13.83 3.98
CA THR A 75 -9.81 -15.04 4.11
C THR A 75 -10.73 -16.25 4.02
N SER A 76 -10.12 -17.42 3.79
CA SER A 76 -10.92 -18.62 3.64
C SER A 76 -11.68 -18.97 4.91
N ASP A 77 -11.21 -18.55 6.08
CA ASP A 77 -11.95 -18.79 7.33
C ASP A 77 -12.98 -17.69 7.60
N MET A 78 -13.12 -16.74 6.71
CA MET A 78 -14.12 -15.68 6.78
C MET A 78 -13.95 -14.72 7.96
N THR A 79 -12.76 -14.66 8.55
CA THR A 79 -12.55 -13.84 9.74
C THR A 79 -11.85 -12.53 9.44
N THR A 80 -11.13 -12.41 8.32
CA THR A 80 -10.31 -11.23 8.03
C THR A 80 -10.52 -10.77 6.61
N LEU A 81 -10.55 -9.48 6.41
CA LEU A 81 -10.57 -8.90 5.08
C LEU A 81 -9.15 -8.63 4.63
N LYS A 82 -8.86 -8.97 3.38
CA LYS A 82 -7.59 -8.66 2.75
C LYS A 82 -7.82 -7.68 1.63
N LEU A 83 -6.88 -6.77 1.47
CA LEU A 83 -6.92 -5.78 0.39
C LEU A 83 -5.96 -6.25 -0.69
N ASN A 84 -6.52 -6.83 -1.74
CA ASN A 84 -5.72 -7.33 -2.86
C ASN A 84 -5.57 -6.26 -3.91
N VAL A 85 -4.32 -5.90 -4.21
CA VAL A 85 -4.02 -4.85 -5.16
C VAL A 85 -4.11 -5.37 -6.58
N GLU A 86 -4.78 -4.62 -7.43
CA GLU A 86 -4.88 -4.93 -8.85
C GLU A 86 -4.08 -3.96 -9.70
N LYS A 87 -3.81 -2.76 -9.19
CA LYS A 87 -3.06 -1.78 -9.94
C LYS A 87 -2.31 -0.86 -8.98
N ILE A 88 -1.07 -0.53 -9.35
CA ILE A 88 -0.24 0.41 -8.59
C ILE A 88 0.12 1.57 -9.51
N THR A 89 0.00 2.78 -8.98
CA THR A 89 0.41 3.99 -9.70
C THR A 89 1.43 4.73 -8.85
N PHE A 90 2.55 5.07 -9.44
CA PHE A 90 3.54 5.90 -8.75
C PHE A 90 3.11 7.35 -8.82
N LEU A 91 3.00 7.98 -7.67
CA LEU A 91 2.62 9.39 -7.60
C LEU A 91 3.82 10.26 -7.29
N SER A 92 4.75 9.76 -6.49
CA SER A 92 5.99 10.46 -6.21
C SER A 92 7.01 9.42 -5.78
N GLN A 93 8.10 9.34 -6.49
CA GLN A 93 9.13 8.37 -6.17
C GLN A 93 10.15 9.02 -5.27
N TYR A 94 10.49 8.31 -4.20
CA TYR A 94 11.50 8.77 -3.27
C TYR A 94 12.88 8.64 -3.93
N LYS A 95 13.67 9.68 -3.85
CA LYS A 95 15.06 9.62 -4.30
C LYS A 95 15.93 10.01 -3.13
N GLU A 96 16.95 9.22 -2.89
CA GLU A 96 17.92 9.66 -1.94
C GLU A 96 18.58 10.88 -2.49
N SER A 97 18.90 11.74 -1.61
CA SER A 97 19.47 12.95 -2.00
C SER A 97 20.68 12.68 -2.71
N GLU A 98 20.67 12.74 -3.90
CA GLU A 98 21.72 12.63 -4.55
C GLU A 98 22.09 13.78 -4.93
N GLY A 99 22.30 14.18 -4.47
CA GLY A 99 22.61 15.19 -4.78
C GLY A 99 22.08 16.07 -5.11
N LYS A 100 21.70 15.94 -4.94
CA LYS A 100 21.21 16.63 -5.27
C LYS A 100 21.52 17.31 -4.93
#